data_ce81364a562e7e9e0966ce8b2698bf98
#
_entry.id   ce81364a562e7e9e0966ce8b2698bf98
#
_cell.length_a   1.000
_cell.length_b   1.000
_cell.length_c   1.000
_cell.angle_alpha   90.00
_cell.angle_beta   90.00
_cell.angle_gamma   90.00
#
_symmetry.space_group_name_H-M   'P 1'
#
loop_
_entity.id
_entity.type
_entity.pdbx_description
1 polymer ?
#
loop_
_entity_poly.entity_id
_entity_poly.type
_entity_poly.pdbx_seq_one_letter_code
_entity_poly.pdbx_strand_id
1 'polypeptide(L)'
;FYKAYGEKVSDKPVIWVSSSFPKDAKSVGVDIENKFLKGYECFNVIAKVEGERHDECYVFTAHYDHLGNLGKKTFYAGAHDNASGTAAIVTLAAYYAKHRPKYDIYFIAFSGEDANLRGSEWYAEHPVVPLKQIRYLFNLDMIGDNNPVQYCEVSDPGERGYQLFEKINTEKNYFKSLNRGKLAGNSDHYPFAQRGVPCIFLENEGGDAFQYYHTTLDTWENAIFDSYEPTFKLVRDFIERY
;
A
#
# COMPACT_ATOMS: atom_id res chain seq x y z
N PHE A 1 13.88 -5.34 13.70
CA PHE A 1 14.62 -4.07 13.63
C PHE A 1 13.67 -3.02 13.07
N TYR A 2 13.43 -1.96 13.81
CA TYR A 2 12.50 -0.91 13.39
C TYR A 2 13.31 0.26 12.84
N LYS A 3 13.06 0.67 11.61
CA LYS A 3 13.54 1.91 11.02
C LYS A 3 12.41 2.94 11.11
N ALA A 4 12.71 4.12 11.60
CA ALA A 4 11.75 5.22 11.64
C ALA A 4 12.31 6.42 10.89
N TYR A 5 11.47 7.12 10.17
CA TYR A 5 11.79 8.40 9.56
C TYR A 5 11.42 9.52 10.52
N GLY A 6 12.35 10.43 10.76
CA GLY A 6 12.14 11.57 11.62
C GLY A 6 11.90 12.85 10.82
N GLU A 7 10.90 13.60 11.19
CA GLU A 7 10.63 14.94 10.60
C GLU A 7 11.52 16.05 11.19
N LYS A 8 12.11 15.76 12.34
CA LYS A 8 12.92 16.72 13.10
C LYS A 8 14.18 16.02 13.60
N VAL A 9 15.25 16.80 13.67
CA VAL A 9 16.47 16.35 14.36
C VAL A 9 16.15 16.28 15.86
N SER A 10 16.43 15.13 16.47
CA SER A 10 16.34 14.95 17.91
C SER A 10 17.67 15.32 18.56
N ASP A 11 17.62 16.10 19.64
CA ASP A 11 18.81 16.42 20.44
C ASP A 11 19.31 15.24 21.28
N LYS A 12 18.49 14.18 21.35
CA LYS A 12 18.81 12.97 22.12
C LYS A 12 18.61 11.73 21.26
N PRO A 13 19.62 10.87 21.15
CA PRO A 13 19.45 9.59 20.49
C PRO A 13 18.48 8.71 21.27
N VAL A 14 17.60 7.97 20.56
CA VAL A 14 16.77 6.91 21.12
C VAL A 14 17.27 5.60 20.55
N ILE A 15 17.62 4.67 21.42
CA ILE A 15 18.18 3.38 21.05
C ILE A 15 17.25 2.27 21.54
N TRP A 16 16.73 1.50 20.59
CA TRP A 16 15.97 0.28 20.90
C TRP A 16 16.93 -0.90 20.97
N VAL A 17 16.88 -1.64 22.06
CA VAL A 17 17.70 -2.81 22.27
C VAL A 17 16.85 -4.07 22.38
N SER A 18 17.37 -5.18 21.90
CA SER A 18 16.73 -6.49 22.03
C SER A 18 16.50 -6.86 23.50
N SER A 19 15.50 -7.70 23.77
CA SER A 19 15.26 -8.28 25.10
C SER A 19 16.44 -9.10 25.64
N SER A 20 17.35 -9.55 24.76
CA SER A 20 18.59 -10.21 25.10
C SER A 20 19.72 -9.27 25.56
N PHE A 21 19.49 -7.94 25.50
CA PHE A 21 20.47 -6.98 25.97
C PHE A 21 20.72 -7.14 27.47
N PRO A 22 22.01 -7.14 27.94
CA PRO A 22 22.32 -7.33 29.35
C PRO A 22 21.65 -6.27 30.23
N LYS A 23 20.81 -6.70 31.17
CA LYS A 23 20.05 -5.79 32.07
C LYS A 23 20.93 -5.09 33.12
N ASP A 24 22.12 -5.60 33.32
CA ASP A 24 23.13 -5.09 34.25
C ASP A 24 24.18 -4.21 33.57
N ALA A 25 24.04 -3.96 32.27
CA ALA A 25 24.92 -3.08 31.52
C ALA A 25 24.94 -1.67 32.13
N LYS A 26 26.10 -1.17 32.49
CA LYS A 26 26.30 0.16 33.10
C LYS A 26 26.65 1.24 32.08
N SER A 27 27.02 0.84 30.89
CA SER A 27 27.37 1.75 29.78
C SER A 27 27.10 1.06 28.45
N VAL A 28 26.79 1.86 27.44
CA VAL A 28 26.62 1.44 26.05
C VAL A 28 27.49 2.36 25.19
N GLY A 29 28.37 1.77 24.42
CA GLY A 29 29.08 2.49 23.35
C GLY A 29 28.25 2.42 22.07
N VAL A 30 28.01 3.56 21.45
CA VAL A 30 27.33 3.64 20.15
C VAL A 30 28.18 4.42 19.16
N ASP A 31 28.23 3.94 17.93
CA ASP A 31 28.83 4.63 16.79
C ASP A 31 27.73 4.73 15.73
N ILE A 32 27.15 5.92 15.63
CA ILE A 32 25.99 6.17 14.76
C ILE A 32 26.35 7.35 13.86
N GLU A 33 26.39 7.08 12.57
CA GLU A 33 26.42 8.12 11.56
C GLU A 33 25.03 8.28 10.96
N ASN A 34 24.44 9.45 11.10
CA ASN A 34 23.18 9.81 10.45
C ASN A 34 23.29 11.18 9.81
N LYS A 35 22.40 11.46 8.86
CA LYS A 35 22.30 12.75 8.21
C LYS A 35 20.83 13.14 8.06
N PHE A 36 20.48 14.32 8.57
CA PHE A 36 19.21 14.92 8.27
C PHE A 36 19.28 15.65 6.92
N LEU A 37 18.45 15.23 5.97
CA LEU A 37 18.36 15.85 4.64
C LEU A 37 17.19 16.85 4.65
N LYS A 38 17.50 18.13 4.92
CA LYS A 38 16.48 19.18 4.87
C LYS A 38 16.00 19.39 3.44
N GLY A 39 14.67 19.40 3.25
CA GLY A 39 14.07 19.61 1.93
C GLY A 39 14.30 18.43 0.97
N TYR A 40 14.37 17.21 1.50
CA TYR A 40 14.40 16.02 0.66
C TYR A 40 13.11 15.92 -0.15
N GLU A 41 13.24 15.86 -1.47
CA GLU A 41 12.11 15.74 -2.39
C GLU A 41 11.90 14.29 -2.81
N CYS A 42 10.65 13.87 -2.82
CA CYS A 42 10.21 12.60 -3.40
C CYS A 42 8.99 12.86 -4.29
N PHE A 43 8.66 11.91 -5.16
CA PHE A 43 7.68 12.11 -6.20
C PHE A 43 6.64 10.99 -6.19
N ASN A 44 5.37 11.36 -6.35
CA ASN A 44 4.34 10.40 -6.73
C ASN A 44 4.39 10.20 -8.24
N VAL A 45 4.24 8.96 -8.69
CA VAL A 45 4.19 8.63 -10.11
C VAL A 45 2.75 8.34 -10.50
N ILE A 46 2.25 9.07 -11.50
CA ILE A 46 0.85 8.99 -11.93
C ILE A 46 0.79 8.59 -13.39
N ALA A 47 0.00 7.57 -13.69
CA ALA A 47 -0.35 7.18 -15.04
C ALA A 47 -1.87 7.17 -15.20
N LYS A 48 -2.33 7.34 -16.45
CA LYS A 48 -3.75 7.33 -16.82
C LYS A 48 -4.00 6.40 -17.99
N VAL A 49 -5.05 5.62 -17.92
CA VAL A 49 -5.66 4.94 -19.05
C VAL A 49 -7.02 5.59 -19.34
N GLU A 50 -7.19 6.07 -20.57
CA GLU A 50 -8.42 6.74 -20.96
C GLU A 50 -9.55 5.73 -21.20
N GLY A 51 -10.68 5.98 -20.53
CA GLY A 51 -11.92 5.26 -20.73
C GLY A 51 -12.77 5.81 -21.88
N GLU A 52 -14.00 5.35 -21.95
CA GLU A 52 -15.02 5.89 -22.85
C GLU A 52 -15.64 7.19 -22.29
N ARG A 53 -15.64 7.33 -20.95
CA ARG A 53 -16.19 8.46 -20.20
C ARG A 53 -15.13 9.07 -19.30
N HIS A 54 -15.14 10.41 -19.22
CA HIS A 54 -14.14 11.22 -18.53
C HIS A 54 -14.73 12.05 -17.37
N ASP A 55 -16.00 11.89 -17.06
CA ASP A 55 -16.71 12.61 -16.01
C ASP A 55 -16.42 12.05 -14.61
N GLU A 56 -16.10 10.77 -14.52
CA GLU A 56 -15.69 10.05 -13.33
C GLU A 56 -14.49 9.13 -13.63
N CYS A 57 -13.84 8.64 -12.59
CA CYS A 57 -12.70 7.73 -12.75
C CYS A 57 -12.63 6.70 -11.62
N TYR A 58 -11.88 5.64 -11.87
CA TYR A 58 -11.33 4.75 -10.86
C TYR A 58 -9.89 5.13 -10.56
N VAL A 59 -9.44 4.84 -9.35
CA VAL A 59 -8.05 5.09 -8.94
C VAL A 59 -7.49 3.84 -8.30
N PHE A 60 -6.31 3.42 -8.76
CA PHE A 60 -5.50 2.37 -8.13
C PHE A 60 -4.28 3.00 -7.50
N THR A 61 -4.00 2.66 -6.26
CA THR A 61 -2.86 3.17 -5.51
C THR A 61 -2.03 2.03 -4.94
N ALA A 62 -0.73 2.25 -4.84
CA ALA A 62 0.22 1.46 -4.09
C ALA A 62 1.42 2.33 -3.77
N HIS A 63 2.10 2.14 -2.66
CA HIS A 63 3.36 2.84 -2.44
C HIS A 63 4.52 2.07 -3.08
N TYR A 64 5.55 2.80 -3.52
CA TYR A 64 6.72 2.21 -4.17
C TYR A 64 8.03 2.46 -3.40
N ASP A 65 7.95 3.20 -2.31
CA ASP A 65 9.03 3.33 -1.34
C ASP A 65 9.00 2.16 -0.36
N HIS A 66 10.10 1.99 0.36
CA HIS A 66 10.22 1.10 1.50
C HIS A 66 11.35 1.58 2.40
N LEU A 67 11.66 0.85 3.46
CA LEU A 67 12.65 1.23 4.48
C LEU A 67 14.06 1.49 3.92
N GLY A 68 14.42 0.92 2.77
CA GLY A 68 15.68 1.19 2.06
C GLY A 68 16.91 0.70 2.83
N ASN A 69 17.96 1.51 2.91
CA ASN A 69 19.23 1.12 3.50
C ASN A 69 19.36 1.52 4.98
N LEU A 70 19.91 0.63 5.79
CA LEU A 70 20.39 0.93 7.13
C LEU A 70 21.93 0.77 7.14
N GLY A 71 22.63 1.89 7.10
CA GLY A 71 24.07 1.90 6.91
C GLY A 71 24.50 1.39 5.52
N LYS A 72 25.66 0.75 5.44
CA LYS A 72 26.26 0.34 4.16
C LYS A 72 25.95 -1.11 3.73
N LYS A 73 25.43 -1.93 4.65
CA LYS A 73 25.34 -3.39 4.44
C LYS A 73 23.96 -3.97 4.60
N THR A 74 23.03 -3.23 5.20
CA THR A 74 21.68 -3.71 5.48
C THR A 74 20.73 -3.03 4.52
N PHE A 75 19.98 -3.81 3.76
CA PHE A 75 19.00 -3.36 2.79
C PHE A 75 17.64 -4.04 3.04
N TYR A 76 16.61 -3.25 3.08
CA TYR A 76 15.23 -3.70 3.15
C TYR A 76 14.64 -3.62 1.75
N ALA A 77 14.40 -4.76 1.14
CA ALA A 77 14.00 -4.83 -0.27
C ALA A 77 12.53 -4.49 -0.50
N GLY A 78 11.64 -4.90 0.43
CA GLY A 78 10.22 -4.60 0.34
C GLY A 78 9.52 -5.33 -0.81
N ALA A 79 9.74 -6.63 -0.94
CA ALA A 79 9.14 -7.41 -2.03
C ALA A 79 7.64 -7.61 -1.82
N HIS A 80 7.25 -7.97 -0.60
CA HIS A 80 5.86 -8.05 -0.20
C HIS A 80 5.32 -6.64 0.10
N ASP A 81 6.06 -5.86 0.86
CA ASP A 81 5.75 -4.50 1.30
C ASP A 81 6.67 -3.46 0.61
N ASN A 82 6.29 -2.81 -0.52
CA ASN A 82 5.06 -3.02 -1.27
C ASN A 82 5.34 -3.10 -2.78
N ALA A 83 6.41 -3.84 -3.15
CA ALA A 83 6.63 -4.11 -4.57
C ALA A 83 5.48 -4.96 -5.16
N SER A 84 4.80 -5.78 -4.33
CA SER A 84 3.65 -6.58 -4.73
C SER A 84 2.49 -5.70 -5.22
N GLY A 85 2.09 -4.70 -4.44
CA GLY A 85 1.03 -3.75 -4.82
C GLY A 85 1.45 -2.87 -6.00
N THR A 86 2.71 -2.39 -6.00
CA THR A 86 3.25 -1.61 -7.14
C THR A 86 3.22 -2.42 -8.44
N ALA A 87 3.63 -3.70 -8.41
CA ALA A 87 3.55 -4.58 -9.57
C ALA A 87 2.10 -4.80 -10.03
N ALA A 88 1.16 -4.88 -9.08
CA ALA A 88 -0.25 -5.05 -9.42
C ALA A 88 -0.85 -3.85 -10.14
N ILE A 89 -0.58 -2.62 -9.67
CA ILE A 89 -1.08 -1.43 -10.39
C ILE A 89 -0.48 -1.32 -11.80
N VAL A 90 0.79 -1.71 -11.99
CA VAL A 90 1.43 -1.77 -13.31
C VAL A 90 0.77 -2.85 -14.20
N THR A 91 0.47 -4.01 -13.64
CA THR A 91 -0.20 -5.11 -14.36
C THR A 91 -1.62 -4.70 -14.77
N LEU A 92 -2.38 -4.06 -13.87
CA LEU A 92 -3.70 -3.52 -14.16
C LEU A 92 -3.65 -2.44 -15.24
N ALA A 93 -2.66 -1.54 -15.19
CA ALA A 93 -2.46 -0.53 -16.23
C ALA A 93 -2.18 -1.16 -17.59
N ALA A 94 -1.32 -2.18 -17.65
CA ALA A 94 -1.03 -2.91 -18.89
C ALA A 94 -2.26 -3.68 -19.44
N TYR A 95 -3.11 -4.19 -18.55
CA TYR A 95 -4.37 -4.83 -18.93
C TYR A 95 -5.35 -3.82 -19.53
N TYR A 96 -5.62 -2.72 -18.83
CA TYR A 96 -6.59 -1.72 -19.28
C TYR A 96 -6.10 -0.89 -20.47
N ALA A 97 -4.81 -0.79 -20.71
CA ALA A 97 -4.26 -0.24 -21.96
C ALA A 97 -4.68 -1.06 -23.20
N LYS A 98 -5.00 -2.35 -23.02
CA LYS A 98 -5.47 -3.26 -24.09
C LYS A 98 -6.98 -3.49 -24.06
N HIS A 99 -7.63 -3.23 -22.91
CA HIS A 99 -9.05 -3.47 -22.66
C HIS A 99 -9.67 -2.16 -22.17
N ARG A 100 -10.06 -1.32 -23.10
CA ARG A 100 -10.54 0.03 -22.79
C ARG A 100 -11.68 0.00 -21.77
N PRO A 101 -11.53 0.67 -20.60
CA PRO A 101 -12.54 0.69 -19.57
C PRO A 101 -13.65 1.68 -19.90
N LYS A 102 -14.78 1.58 -19.19
CA LYS A 102 -15.90 2.53 -19.34
C LYS A 102 -15.54 3.93 -18.84
N TYR A 103 -14.83 4.04 -17.72
CA TYR A 103 -14.37 5.30 -17.12
C TYR A 103 -12.85 5.37 -17.15
N ASP A 104 -12.31 6.58 -17.08
CA ASP A 104 -10.88 6.78 -16.91
C ASP A 104 -10.35 6.02 -15.69
N ILE A 105 -9.14 5.48 -15.78
CA ILE A 105 -8.47 4.83 -14.67
C ILE A 105 -7.13 5.53 -14.43
N TYR A 106 -6.91 5.96 -13.20
CA TYR A 106 -5.64 6.49 -12.74
C TYR A 106 -4.91 5.44 -11.92
N PHE A 107 -3.60 5.35 -12.12
CA PHE A 107 -2.68 4.49 -11.39
C PHE A 107 -1.66 5.39 -10.72
N ILE A 108 -1.57 5.32 -9.40
CA ILE A 108 -0.72 6.22 -8.62
C ILE A 108 0.20 5.38 -7.74
N ALA A 109 1.51 5.48 -8.01
CA ALA A 109 2.52 4.96 -7.10
C ALA A 109 2.94 6.08 -6.15
N PHE A 110 2.63 5.92 -4.87
CA PHE A 110 2.96 6.89 -3.83
C PHE A 110 4.38 6.70 -3.32
N SER A 111 4.99 7.80 -2.92
CA SER A 111 6.26 7.83 -2.20
C SER A 111 6.05 8.34 -0.79
N GLY A 112 6.83 7.83 0.16
CA GLY A 112 6.77 8.28 1.55
C GLY A 112 5.59 7.75 2.34
N GLU A 113 5.08 6.58 2.01
CA GLU A 113 4.11 5.84 2.81
C GLU A 113 4.73 5.48 4.15
N ASP A 114 5.87 4.79 4.14
CA ASP A 114 6.69 4.45 5.31
C ASP A 114 7.18 5.67 6.13
N ALA A 115 7.03 6.87 5.57
CA ALA A 115 7.31 8.14 6.22
C ALA A 115 6.03 8.86 6.70
N ASN A 116 5.02 8.13 7.11
CA ASN A 116 3.69 8.59 7.55
C ASN A 116 2.82 9.14 6.41
N LEU A 117 2.58 8.35 5.38
CA LEU A 117 1.64 8.62 4.29
C LEU A 117 1.88 9.94 3.53
N ARG A 118 3.15 10.39 3.41
CA ARG A 118 3.47 11.73 2.89
C ARG A 118 2.99 11.95 1.47
N GLY A 119 3.15 10.96 0.60
CA GLY A 119 2.77 11.07 -0.80
C GLY A 119 1.26 11.12 -0.99
N SER A 120 0.53 10.25 -0.34
CA SER A 120 -0.94 10.19 -0.44
C SER A 120 -1.61 11.38 0.24
N GLU A 121 -1.11 11.85 1.39
CA GLU A 121 -1.62 13.04 2.05
C GLU A 121 -1.42 14.28 1.16
N TRP A 122 -0.20 14.47 0.62
CA TRP A 122 0.08 15.56 -0.30
C TRP A 122 -0.82 15.52 -1.55
N TYR A 123 -1.01 14.32 -2.14
CA TYR A 123 -1.89 14.17 -3.29
C TYR A 123 -3.34 14.49 -2.95
N ALA A 124 -3.83 14.03 -1.80
CA ALA A 124 -5.21 14.29 -1.39
C ALA A 124 -5.49 15.79 -1.13
N GLU A 125 -4.44 16.57 -0.81
CA GLU A 125 -4.49 18.04 -0.71
C GLU A 125 -4.34 18.73 -2.07
N HIS A 126 -3.60 18.12 -3.02
CA HIS A 126 -3.29 18.69 -4.33
C HIS A 126 -3.62 17.68 -5.46
N PRO A 127 -4.88 17.23 -5.57
CA PRO A 127 -5.22 16.15 -6.47
C PRO A 127 -5.18 16.55 -7.94
N VAL A 128 -4.60 15.69 -8.78
CA VAL A 128 -4.58 15.86 -10.24
C VAL A 128 -5.98 15.68 -10.84
N VAL A 129 -6.80 14.82 -10.24
CA VAL A 129 -8.21 14.66 -10.56
C VAL A 129 -9.06 15.01 -9.32
N PRO A 130 -10.12 15.83 -9.46
CA PRO A 130 -10.94 16.21 -8.32
C PRO A 130 -11.46 14.98 -7.55
N LEU A 131 -11.27 14.95 -6.24
CA LEU A 131 -11.62 13.78 -5.40
C LEU A 131 -13.07 13.34 -5.58
N LYS A 132 -14.00 14.28 -5.82
CA LYS A 132 -15.42 14.01 -6.07
C LYS A 132 -15.70 13.26 -7.39
N GLN A 133 -14.74 13.20 -8.31
CA GLN A 133 -14.84 12.42 -9.55
C GLN A 133 -14.39 10.98 -9.37
N ILE A 134 -13.77 10.65 -8.25
CA ILE A 134 -13.34 9.29 -7.94
C ILE A 134 -14.57 8.45 -7.57
N ARG A 135 -14.95 7.55 -8.47
CA ARG A 135 -16.04 6.58 -8.24
C ARG A 135 -15.65 5.59 -7.14
N TYR A 136 -14.43 5.08 -7.21
CA TYR A 136 -13.87 4.15 -6.25
C TYR A 136 -12.34 4.16 -6.32
N LEU A 137 -11.70 4.11 -5.18
CA LEU A 137 -10.26 3.98 -5.03
C LEU A 137 -9.91 2.62 -4.44
N PHE A 138 -8.92 1.96 -5.03
CA PHE A 138 -8.36 0.69 -4.59
C PHE A 138 -6.92 0.93 -4.15
N ASN A 139 -6.64 0.77 -2.87
CA ASN A 139 -5.28 0.76 -2.37
C ASN A 139 -4.81 -0.69 -2.24
N LEU A 140 -3.73 -1.02 -2.95
CA LEU A 140 -3.15 -2.36 -2.99
C LEU A 140 -1.83 -2.33 -2.24
N ASP A 141 -1.82 -2.98 -1.10
CA ASP A 141 -0.65 -2.99 -0.25
C ASP A 141 -0.49 -4.38 0.36
N MET A 142 0.72 -4.96 0.18
CA MET A 142 1.02 -6.31 0.66
C MET A 142 0.06 -7.38 0.12
N ILE A 143 -0.16 -7.42 -1.19
CA ILE A 143 -1.10 -8.37 -1.82
C ILE A 143 -0.44 -9.66 -2.33
N GLY A 144 0.82 -9.87 -2.02
CA GLY A 144 1.64 -11.00 -2.49
C GLY A 144 1.89 -12.03 -1.39
N ASP A 145 0.85 -12.71 -0.89
CA ASP A 145 0.98 -13.78 0.09
C ASP A 145 0.06 -14.96 -0.27
N ASN A 146 0.04 -16.01 0.56
CA ASN A 146 -0.76 -17.22 0.35
C ASN A 146 -1.96 -17.36 1.28
N ASN A 147 -2.32 -16.31 2.02
CA ASN A 147 -3.50 -16.35 2.85
C ASN A 147 -4.77 -16.50 1.97
N PRO A 148 -5.59 -17.53 2.18
CA PRO A 148 -6.84 -17.68 1.43
C PRO A 148 -7.93 -16.66 1.82
N VAL A 149 -7.67 -15.81 2.79
CA VAL A 149 -8.56 -14.75 3.25
C VAL A 149 -7.98 -13.39 2.83
N GLN A 150 -8.78 -12.58 2.15
CA GLN A 150 -8.41 -11.22 1.79
C GLN A 150 -8.86 -10.26 2.89
N TYR A 151 -7.93 -9.53 3.47
CA TYR A 151 -8.25 -8.43 4.40
C TYR A 151 -8.64 -7.17 3.64
N CYS A 152 -9.63 -6.45 4.16
CA CYS A 152 -10.17 -5.24 3.55
C CYS A 152 -10.47 -4.17 4.59
N GLU A 153 -10.05 -2.94 4.36
CA GLU A 153 -10.56 -1.77 5.07
C GLU A 153 -11.36 -0.90 4.10
N VAL A 154 -12.49 -0.38 4.55
CA VAL A 154 -13.46 0.28 3.68
C VAL A 154 -13.87 1.61 4.28
N SER A 155 -13.83 2.69 3.50
CA SER A 155 -14.39 3.97 3.90
C SER A 155 -15.94 3.91 3.99
N ASP A 156 -16.55 4.79 4.79
CA ASP A 156 -18.02 4.82 4.92
C ASP A 156 -18.73 4.95 3.55
N PRO A 157 -18.32 5.86 2.64
CA PRO A 157 -18.93 5.92 1.31
C PRO A 157 -18.58 4.74 0.40
N GLY A 158 -17.58 3.92 0.76
CA GLY A 158 -17.16 2.71 0.04
C GLY A 158 -18.03 1.48 0.26
N GLU A 159 -18.96 1.53 1.21
CA GLU A 159 -19.78 0.38 1.65
C GLU A 159 -20.49 -0.34 0.52
N ARG A 160 -21.12 0.39 -0.39
CA ARG A 160 -21.80 -0.20 -1.55
C ARG A 160 -20.85 -0.99 -2.44
N GLY A 161 -19.61 -0.49 -2.60
CA GLY A 161 -18.56 -1.20 -3.34
C GLY A 161 -18.16 -2.48 -2.63
N TYR A 162 -17.98 -2.44 -1.30
CA TYR A 162 -17.63 -3.62 -0.53
C TYR A 162 -18.69 -4.73 -0.65
N GLN A 163 -19.99 -4.39 -0.60
CA GLN A 163 -21.06 -5.37 -0.83
C GLN A 163 -20.98 -6.01 -2.21
N LEU A 164 -20.56 -5.26 -3.23
CA LEU A 164 -20.31 -5.82 -4.56
C LEU A 164 -19.09 -6.75 -4.56
N PHE A 165 -18.02 -6.40 -3.84
CA PHE A 165 -16.86 -7.28 -3.66
C PHE A 165 -17.26 -8.62 -3.02
N GLU A 166 -18.01 -8.59 -1.93
CA GLU A 166 -18.52 -9.80 -1.27
C GLU A 166 -19.36 -10.66 -2.23
N LYS A 167 -20.25 -10.02 -2.99
CA LYS A 167 -21.08 -10.71 -3.99
C LYS A 167 -20.22 -11.37 -5.07
N ILE A 168 -19.25 -10.65 -5.64
CA ILE A 168 -18.35 -11.19 -6.65
C ILE A 168 -17.55 -12.35 -6.07
N ASN A 169 -16.99 -12.19 -4.88
CA ASN A 169 -16.22 -13.26 -4.24
C ASN A 169 -17.08 -14.50 -3.97
N THR A 170 -18.34 -14.34 -3.53
CA THR A 170 -19.28 -15.43 -3.35
C THR A 170 -19.59 -16.17 -4.66
N GLU A 171 -19.75 -15.43 -5.76
CA GLU A 171 -20.04 -16.02 -7.09
C GLU A 171 -18.84 -16.71 -7.72
N LYS A 172 -17.62 -16.18 -7.50
CA LYS A 172 -16.39 -16.57 -8.21
C LYS A 172 -15.42 -17.38 -7.35
N ASN A 173 -15.56 -17.31 -6.03
CA ASN A 173 -14.72 -18.03 -5.06
C ASN A 173 -13.22 -17.73 -5.26
N TYR A 174 -12.86 -16.46 -5.47
CA TYR A 174 -11.47 -16.02 -5.60
C TYR A 174 -10.70 -16.15 -4.29
N PHE A 175 -11.36 -15.82 -3.17
CA PHE A 175 -10.88 -16.02 -1.81
C PHE A 175 -11.89 -16.84 -1.00
N LYS A 176 -11.39 -17.55 0.00
CA LYS A 176 -12.24 -18.29 0.95
C LYS A 176 -13.23 -17.34 1.65
N SER A 177 -12.78 -16.14 1.99
CA SER A 177 -13.60 -15.07 2.56
C SER A 177 -12.92 -13.72 2.40
N LEU A 178 -13.72 -12.65 2.48
CA LEU A 178 -13.23 -11.30 2.68
C LEU A 178 -13.37 -10.97 4.17
N ASN A 179 -12.30 -10.53 4.81
CA ASN A 179 -12.29 -10.14 6.22
C ASN A 179 -12.28 -8.61 6.32
N ARG A 180 -13.39 -8.04 6.78
CA ARG A 180 -13.51 -6.60 6.94
C ARG A 180 -12.89 -6.13 8.26
N GLY A 181 -11.80 -5.40 8.15
CA GLY A 181 -11.18 -4.67 9.24
C GLY A 181 -11.85 -3.34 9.54
N LYS A 182 -11.38 -2.69 10.58
CA LYS A 182 -11.75 -1.33 10.93
C LYS A 182 -10.86 -0.36 10.18
N LEU A 183 -11.45 0.65 9.54
CA LEU A 183 -10.70 1.71 8.87
C LEU A 183 -9.63 2.31 9.79
N ALA A 184 -8.38 2.28 9.38
CA ALA A 184 -7.22 2.73 10.12
C ALA A 184 -6.28 3.57 9.24
N GLY A 185 -5.41 4.36 9.86
CA GLY A 185 -4.41 5.18 9.17
C GLY A 185 -3.10 4.42 8.94
N ASN A 186 -3.19 3.22 8.40
CA ASN A 186 -2.08 2.28 8.22
C ASN A 186 -1.60 2.16 6.77
N SER A 187 -2.28 2.78 5.79
CA SER A 187 -1.83 2.83 4.41
C SER A 187 -2.50 3.99 3.63
N ASP A 188 -2.13 4.18 2.39
CA ASP A 188 -2.42 5.33 1.52
C ASP A 188 -3.91 5.57 1.19
N HIS A 189 -4.81 4.65 1.48
CA HIS A 189 -6.25 4.86 1.36
C HIS A 189 -6.80 5.87 2.37
N TYR A 190 -6.14 6.00 3.52
CA TYR A 190 -6.66 6.74 4.66
C TYR A 190 -6.86 8.24 4.41
N PRO A 191 -5.91 8.98 3.81
CA PRO A 191 -6.12 10.39 3.48
C PRO A 191 -7.32 10.64 2.56
N PHE A 192 -7.65 9.71 1.69
CA PHE A 192 -8.81 9.76 0.81
C PHE A 192 -10.11 9.43 1.56
N ALA A 193 -10.09 8.40 2.41
CA ALA A 193 -11.22 8.04 3.25
C ALA A 193 -11.65 9.20 4.16
N GLN A 194 -10.69 9.90 4.76
CA GLN A 194 -10.95 11.09 5.59
C GLN A 194 -11.60 12.24 4.81
N ARG A 195 -11.41 12.29 3.49
CA ARG A 195 -11.98 13.29 2.59
C ARG A 195 -13.26 12.81 1.88
N GLY A 196 -13.83 11.68 2.34
CA GLY A 196 -15.10 11.15 1.86
C GLY A 196 -15.02 10.46 0.50
N VAL A 197 -13.86 10.02 0.05
CA VAL A 197 -13.72 9.23 -1.17
C VAL A 197 -14.15 7.80 -0.91
N PRO A 198 -15.00 7.19 -1.78
CA PRO A 198 -15.27 5.76 -1.73
C PRO A 198 -13.99 4.97 -1.98
N CYS A 199 -13.49 4.24 -0.99
CA CYS A 199 -12.26 3.49 -1.14
C CYS A 199 -12.26 2.16 -0.39
N ILE A 200 -11.42 1.25 -0.88
CA ILE A 200 -11.08 -0.01 -0.24
C ILE A 200 -9.56 -0.17 -0.22
N PHE A 201 -9.04 -0.59 0.91
CA PHE A 201 -7.70 -1.08 1.09
C PHE A 201 -7.73 -2.61 1.06
N LEU A 202 -6.87 -3.21 0.28
CA LEU A 202 -6.71 -4.65 0.12
C LEU A 202 -5.32 -5.06 0.56
N GLU A 203 -5.25 -5.94 1.53
CA GLU A 203 -4.03 -6.49 2.11
C GLU A 203 -4.19 -8.01 2.29
N ASN A 204 -3.17 -8.78 1.95
CA ASN A 204 -3.15 -10.22 2.19
C ASN A 204 -2.18 -10.54 3.32
N GLU A 205 -2.61 -10.26 4.55
CA GLU A 205 -1.83 -10.46 5.77
C GLU A 205 -2.01 -11.87 6.37
N GLY A 206 -1.03 -12.30 7.17
CA GLY A 206 -1.12 -13.53 7.97
C GLY A 206 -0.85 -14.82 7.20
N GLY A 207 -0.32 -14.74 5.99
CA GLY A 207 0.26 -15.85 5.27
C GLY A 207 1.76 -16.02 5.60
N ASP A 208 2.44 -16.86 4.82
CA ASP A 208 3.83 -17.24 5.11
C ASP A 208 4.83 -16.10 4.80
N ALA A 209 4.52 -15.20 3.86
CA ALA A 209 5.39 -14.05 3.56
C ALA A 209 5.27 -12.93 4.62
N PHE A 210 4.13 -12.82 5.30
CA PHE A 210 3.90 -11.77 6.30
C PHE A 210 4.91 -11.79 7.47
N GLN A 211 5.48 -12.95 7.82
CA GLN A 211 6.52 -13.05 8.84
C GLN A 211 7.77 -12.21 8.54
N TYR A 212 7.97 -11.80 7.28
CA TYR A 212 9.11 -11.01 6.84
C TYR A 212 8.83 -9.51 6.82
N TYR A 213 7.61 -9.09 7.16
CA TYR A 213 7.20 -7.70 7.22
C TYR A 213 8.21 -6.83 7.98
N HIS A 214 8.68 -5.74 7.36
CA HIS A 214 9.68 -4.82 7.90
C HIS A 214 11.01 -5.48 8.31
N THR A 215 11.40 -6.55 7.63
CA THR A 215 12.70 -7.21 7.82
C THR A 215 13.53 -7.20 6.53
N THR A 216 14.82 -7.53 6.67
CA THR A 216 15.70 -7.70 5.51
C THR A 216 15.42 -8.98 4.71
N LEU A 217 14.51 -9.81 5.19
CA LEU A 217 14.09 -11.05 4.54
C LEU A 217 12.84 -10.87 3.67
N ASP A 218 12.26 -9.67 3.67
CA ASP A 218 11.23 -9.32 2.68
C ASP A 218 11.87 -9.10 1.31
N THR A 219 12.22 -10.22 0.68
CA THR A 219 12.89 -10.29 -0.62
C THR A 219 12.03 -11.06 -1.62
N TRP A 220 12.31 -10.90 -2.90
CA TRP A 220 11.55 -11.58 -3.95
C TRP A 220 11.62 -13.12 -3.84
N GLU A 221 12.72 -13.68 -3.30
CA GLU A 221 12.87 -15.12 -3.07
C GLU A 221 11.94 -15.66 -1.99
N ASN A 222 11.54 -14.82 -1.06
CA ASN A 222 10.62 -15.14 0.04
C ASN A 222 9.19 -14.67 -0.23
N ALA A 223 8.97 -13.88 -1.28
CA ALA A 223 7.65 -13.44 -1.67
C ALA A 223 6.83 -14.60 -2.26
N ILE A 224 5.54 -14.63 -1.91
CA ILE A 224 4.57 -15.60 -2.41
C ILE A 224 3.49 -14.81 -3.14
N PHE A 225 3.05 -15.28 -4.31
CA PHE A 225 2.11 -14.52 -5.15
C PHE A 225 0.78 -15.25 -5.38
N ASP A 226 0.39 -16.14 -4.47
CA ASP A 226 -0.83 -16.96 -4.63
C ASP A 226 -2.10 -16.10 -4.61
N SER A 227 -2.12 -15.02 -3.81
CA SER A 227 -3.25 -14.08 -3.72
C SER A 227 -3.28 -13.03 -4.84
N TYR A 228 -2.22 -12.89 -5.62
CA TYR A 228 -2.07 -11.85 -6.64
C TYR A 228 -3.10 -11.96 -7.77
N GLU A 229 -3.21 -13.14 -8.39
CA GLU A 229 -4.18 -13.38 -9.46
C GLU A 229 -5.64 -13.32 -8.97
N PRO A 230 -6.02 -13.89 -7.81
CA PRO A 230 -7.32 -13.68 -7.20
C PRO A 230 -7.67 -12.21 -6.97
N THR A 231 -6.74 -11.40 -6.42
CA THR A 231 -6.95 -9.97 -6.21
C THR A 231 -7.17 -9.24 -7.53
N PHE A 232 -6.32 -9.50 -8.53
CA PHE A 232 -6.47 -8.92 -9.87
C PHE A 232 -7.86 -9.23 -10.47
N LYS A 233 -8.30 -10.47 -10.42
CA LYS A 233 -9.60 -10.89 -10.97
C LYS A 233 -10.77 -10.26 -10.22
N LEU A 234 -10.70 -10.20 -8.89
CA LEU A 234 -11.74 -9.61 -8.06
C LEU A 234 -11.92 -8.12 -8.36
N VAL A 235 -10.81 -7.38 -8.46
CA VAL A 235 -10.81 -5.95 -8.78
C VAL A 235 -11.30 -5.70 -10.21
N ARG A 236 -10.83 -6.48 -11.19
CA ARG A 236 -11.30 -6.40 -12.59
C ARG A 236 -12.82 -6.60 -12.68
N ASP A 237 -13.33 -7.67 -12.09
CA ASP A 237 -14.76 -8.00 -12.15
C ASP A 237 -15.60 -6.93 -11.42
N PHE A 238 -15.02 -6.27 -10.42
CA PHE A 238 -15.66 -5.12 -9.79
C PHE A 238 -15.80 -3.94 -10.77
N ILE A 239 -14.72 -3.55 -11.45
CA ILE A 239 -14.72 -2.44 -12.42
C ILE A 239 -15.76 -2.67 -13.52
N GLU A 240 -15.97 -3.92 -13.95
CA GLU A 240 -16.94 -4.28 -14.98
C GLU A 240 -18.39 -4.15 -14.52
N ARG A 241 -18.66 -4.20 -13.20
CA ARG A 241 -20.01 -4.27 -12.63
C ARG A 241 -20.46 -3.03 -11.84
N TYR A 242 -19.50 -2.23 -11.35
CA TYR A 242 -19.78 -1.05 -10.52
C TYR A 242 -20.01 0.20 -11.38
#